data_329ca819cd8beb716123528978e0932e
#
_entry.id   329ca819cd8beb716123528978e0932e
#
_cell.length_a   1.000
_cell.length_b   1.000
_cell.length_c   1.000
_cell.angle_alpha   90.00
_cell.angle_beta   90.00
_cell.angle_gamma   90.00
#
_symmetry.space_group_name_H-M   'P 1'
#
loop_
_entity.id
_entity.type
_entity.pdbx_description
1 polymer ?
#
loop_
_entity_poly.entity_id
_entity_poly.type
_entity_poly.pdbx_seq_one_letter_code
_entity_poly.pdbx_strand_id
1 'polypeptide(L)'
;MIRECSRHGYYSDDKWCPACNEEGKFILRSRERDSLARRLALILRHAPEKFDLEMDINGWVDVKDIISRFKKQDERRYHWLRPHHFRAVSETDGKGRYEVRGNMIRATYGHTLEIEPDLPTDNIPPSLFYPCNPDEAENLLEVGITPSGRSHVHLSSSIRSAAEAGRVHYKLPTLLEIDTARMVADGETIWHAGVTVYLVESVDPEYIAQISNDNPEYEVARARWVDEEE
;
A
#
# COMPACT_ATOMS: atom_id res chain seq x y z
N MET A 1 16.69 6.15 7.42
CA MET A 1 16.93 6.13 8.90
C MET A 1 15.64 6.57 9.57
N ILE A 2 15.24 5.98 10.70
CA ILE A 2 14.08 6.44 11.49
C ILE A 2 14.58 7.00 12.82
N ARG A 3 13.98 8.10 13.23
CA ARG A 3 14.19 8.76 14.54
C ARG A 3 12.84 9.06 15.19
N GLU A 4 12.89 9.36 16.49
CA GLU A 4 11.71 9.70 17.30
C GLU A 4 11.92 11.06 17.96
N CYS A 5 11.03 11.99 17.68
CA CYS A 5 10.90 13.22 18.44
C CYS A 5 9.95 12.99 19.60
N SER A 6 10.34 13.41 20.81
CA SER A 6 9.50 13.23 22.01
C SER A 6 8.16 13.96 21.95
N ARG A 7 8.03 14.99 21.09
CA ARG A 7 6.82 15.81 20.92
C ARG A 7 6.02 15.47 19.67
N HIS A 8 6.70 15.02 18.57
CA HIS A 8 6.08 14.89 17.24
C HIS A 8 6.10 13.45 16.70
N GLY A 9 6.58 12.47 17.49
CA GLY A 9 6.59 11.07 17.07
C GLY A 9 7.71 10.69 16.11
N TYR A 10 7.50 9.63 15.35
CA TYR A 10 8.51 9.09 14.43
C TYR A 10 8.59 9.89 13.14
N TYR A 11 9.82 10.00 12.60
CA TYR A 11 10.09 10.59 11.30
C TYR A 11 11.27 9.89 10.63
N SER A 12 11.41 10.05 9.32
CA SER A 12 12.43 9.36 8.53
C SER A 12 13.30 10.33 7.74
N ASP A 13 14.49 9.82 7.39
CA ASP A 13 15.41 10.35 6.40
C ASP A 13 16.10 11.69 6.75
N ASP A 14 15.85 12.22 7.94
CA ASP A 14 16.56 13.40 8.48
C ASP A 14 17.11 13.13 9.88
N LYS A 15 18.07 13.96 10.30
CA LYS A 15 18.61 14.03 11.67
C LYS A 15 17.71 14.86 12.58
N TRP A 16 17.05 15.87 12.04
CA TRP A 16 16.29 16.86 12.73
C TRP A 16 14.78 16.65 12.53
N CYS A 17 14.00 16.83 13.58
CA CYS A 17 12.54 16.74 13.49
C CYS A 17 12.00 17.82 12.55
N PRO A 18 11.21 17.48 11.51
CA PRO A 18 10.72 18.47 10.54
C PRO A 18 9.76 19.50 11.16
N ALA A 19 9.18 19.20 12.32
CA ALA A 19 8.23 20.11 12.98
C ALA A 19 8.87 21.07 13.98
N CYS A 20 9.96 20.69 14.68
CA CYS A 20 10.57 21.54 15.72
C CYS A 20 12.07 21.73 15.56
N ASN A 21 12.67 21.12 14.56
CA ASN A 21 14.11 21.20 14.29
C ASN A 21 15.03 20.75 15.47
N GLU A 22 14.53 19.88 16.35
CA GLU A 22 15.33 19.25 17.40
C GLU A 22 15.82 17.88 16.93
N GLU A 23 16.99 17.46 17.40
CA GLU A 23 17.52 16.13 17.08
C GLU A 23 16.69 15.04 17.75
N GLY A 24 16.10 14.14 16.97
CA GLY A 24 15.35 13.00 17.49
C GLY A 24 16.25 11.83 17.92
N LYS A 25 15.72 11.02 18.85
CA LYS A 25 16.35 9.77 19.26
C LYS A 25 16.44 8.80 18.09
N PHE A 26 17.59 8.18 17.89
CA PHE A 26 17.78 7.14 16.88
C PHE A 26 16.93 5.88 17.19
N ILE A 27 16.24 5.36 16.18
CA ILE A 27 15.39 4.16 16.30
C ILE A 27 15.89 3.05 15.37
N LEU A 28 16.01 3.30 14.04
CA LEU A 28 16.37 2.31 13.04
C LEU A 28 17.29 2.90 11.95
N ARG A 29 18.25 2.10 11.52
CA ARG A 29 18.99 2.38 10.28
C ARG A 29 18.11 2.10 9.06
N SER A 30 18.41 2.75 7.92
CA SER A 30 17.67 2.52 6.67
C SER A 30 17.68 1.04 6.26
N ARG A 31 18.82 0.35 6.37
CA ARG A 31 18.93 -1.09 6.09
C ARG A 31 18.02 -1.95 6.96
N GLU A 32 17.94 -1.64 8.25
CA GLU A 32 17.09 -2.36 9.22
C GLU A 32 15.61 -2.11 8.91
N ARG A 33 15.23 -0.85 8.65
CA ARG A 33 13.89 -0.44 8.18
C ARG A 33 13.47 -1.23 6.94
N ASP A 34 14.29 -1.20 5.90
CA ASP A 34 13.98 -1.81 4.61
C ASP A 34 13.91 -3.35 4.70
N SER A 35 14.79 -3.94 5.52
CA SER A 35 14.77 -5.39 5.79
C SER A 35 13.52 -5.79 6.57
N LEU A 36 13.13 -5.01 7.59
CA LEU A 36 11.92 -5.27 8.38
C LEU A 36 10.67 -5.09 7.51
N ALA A 37 10.58 -3.99 6.76
CA ALA A 37 9.44 -3.72 5.88
C ALA A 37 9.22 -4.84 4.83
N ARG A 38 10.29 -5.33 4.18
CA ARG A 38 10.16 -6.45 3.23
C ARG A 38 9.67 -7.74 3.90
N ARG A 39 10.14 -8.05 5.11
CA ARG A 39 9.67 -9.23 5.85
C ARG A 39 8.23 -9.09 6.31
N LEU A 40 7.85 -7.90 6.78
CA LEU A 40 6.46 -7.61 7.13
C LEU A 40 5.54 -7.76 5.92
N ALA A 41 5.95 -7.27 4.75
CA ALA A 41 5.18 -7.46 3.52
C ALA A 41 4.97 -8.95 3.19
N LEU A 42 6.03 -9.76 3.29
CA LEU A 42 5.93 -11.21 3.06
C LEU A 42 4.98 -11.90 4.04
N ILE A 43 5.11 -11.62 5.33
CA ILE A 43 4.29 -12.23 6.38
C ILE A 43 2.84 -11.77 6.27
N LEU A 44 2.64 -10.46 6.29
CA LEU A 44 1.31 -9.87 6.45
C LEU A 44 0.45 -9.93 5.18
N ARG A 45 1.05 -10.21 4.02
CA ARG A 45 0.32 -10.23 2.74
C ARG A 45 0.24 -11.60 2.09
N HIS A 46 1.21 -12.48 2.37
CA HIS A 46 1.41 -13.66 1.52
C HIS A 46 1.51 -14.97 2.28
N ALA A 47 2.24 -15.02 3.39
CA ALA A 47 2.64 -16.30 3.96
C ALA A 47 2.91 -16.24 5.48
N PRO A 48 1.94 -15.88 6.34
CA PRO A 48 2.10 -15.92 7.79
C PRO A 48 2.40 -17.34 8.30
N GLU A 49 1.82 -18.36 7.67
CA GLU A 49 1.98 -19.77 8.02
C GLU A 49 3.44 -20.25 7.89
N LYS A 50 4.23 -19.70 6.97
CA LYS A 50 5.67 -20.01 6.84
C LYS A 50 6.49 -19.54 8.02
N PHE A 51 5.93 -18.68 8.84
CA PHE A 51 6.53 -18.15 10.07
C PHE A 51 5.84 -18.69 11.32
N ASP A 52 4.91 -19.63 11.17
CA ASP A 52 4.13 -20.18 12.28
C ASP A 52 3.43 -19.06 13.06
N LEU A 53 2.77 -18.14 12.32
CA LEU A 53 2.05 -16.99 12.84
C LEU A 53 0.56 -17.13 12.56
N GLU A 54 -0.25 -16.85 13.55
CA GLU A 54 -1.69 -16.75 13.42
C GLU A 54 -2.07 -15.34 12.95
N MET A 55 -2.93 -15.28 11.94
CA MET A 55 -3.49 -14.06 11.39
C MET A 55 -5.01 -14.16 11.50
N ASP A 56 -5.66 -13.11 11.97
CA ASP A 56 -7.12 -13.08 11.98
C ASP A 56 -7.70 -12.75 10.58
N ILE A 57 -9.03 -12.80 10.50
CA ILE A 57 -9.75 -12.58 9.23
C ILE A 57 -9.54 -11.17 8.66
N ASN A 58 -9.19 -10.18 9.48
CA ASN A 58 -8.91 -8.81 9.06
C ASN A 58 -7.41 -8.54 8.82
N GLY A 59 -6.59 -9.59 8.85
CA GLY A 59 -5.15 -9.53 8.57
C GLY A 59 -4.27 -9.12 9.75
N TRP A 60 -4.79 -9.09 10.98
CA TRP A 60 -4.02 -8.72 12.16
C TRP A 60 -3.16 -9.87 12.70
N VAL A 61 -1.93 -9.54 13.08
CA VAL A 61 -0.95 -10.45 13.71
C VAL A 61 -0.37 -9.79 14.96
N ASP A 62 -0.14 -10.55 16.05
CA ASP A 62 0.51 -10.02 17.25
C ASP A 62 1.99 -9.74 17.00
N VAL A 63 2.41 -8.52 17.30
CA VAL A 63 3.79 -8.04 17.14
C VAL A 63 4.78 -8.85 17.99
N LYS A 64 4.37 -9.32 19.17
CA LYS A 64 5.23 -10.12 20.05
C LYS A 64 5.51 -11.49 19.46
N ASP A 65 4.53 -12.07 18.77
CA ASP A 65 4.69 -13.35 18.10
C ASP A 65 5.66 -13.21 16.91
N ILE A 66 5.52 -12.15 16.11
CA ILE A 66 6.49 -11.85 15.03
C ILE A 66 7.90 -11.71 15.62
N ILE A 67 8.08 -10.96 16.72
CA ILE A 67 9.39 -10.78 17.36
C ILE A 67 9.94 -12.13 17.85
N SER A 68 9.11 -12.94 18.49
CA SER A 68 9.48 -14.26 18.99
C SER A 68 9.96 -15.17 17.87
N ARG A 69 9.21 -15.26 16.76
CA ARG A 69 9.57 -16.07 15.59
C ARG A 69 10.83 -15.57 14.91
N PHE A 70 11.00 -14.26 14.75
CA PHE A 70 12.21 -13.69 14.17
C PHE A 70 13.46 -13.99 15.01
N LYS A 71 13.39 -13.85 16.34
CA LYS A 71 14.49 -14.18 17.23
C LYS A 71 14.81 -15.65 17.24
N LYS A 72 13.79 -16.52 17.22
CA LYS A 72 13.97 -17.97 17.10
C LYS A 72 14.70 -18.37 15.81
N GLN A 73 14.43 -17.65 14.73
CA GLN A 73 15.04 -17.88 13.41
C GLN A 73 16.51 -17.42 13.36
N ASP A 74 16.79 -16.21 13.89
CA ASP A 74 18.13 -15.61 13.90
C ASP A 74 18.22 -14.58 15.04
N GLU A 75 18.59 -15.03 16.22
CA GLU A 75 18.73 -14.18 17.41
C GLU A 75 19.78 -13.09 17.19
N ARG A 76 20.90 -13.38 16.51
CA ARG A 76 21.97 -12.39 16.27
C ARG A 76 21.46 -11.23 15.43
N ARG A 77 20.61 -11.51 14.46
CA ARG A 77 20.06 -10.51 13.54
C ARG A 77 18.94 -9.69 14.18
N TYR A 78 18.12 -10.30 15.07
CA TYR A 78 16.89 -9.71 15.59
C TYR A 78 16.88 -9.43 17.09
N HIS A 79 18.02 -9.58 17.82
CA HIS A 79 18.12 -9.32 19.25
C HIS A 79 17.65 -7.91 19.66
N TRP A 80 17.85 -6.93 18.79
CA TRP A 80 17.47 -5.53 18.98
C TRP A 80 15.98 -5.25 18.76
N LEU A 81 15.24 -6.15 18.05
CA LEU A 81 13.85 -5.91 17.65
C LEU A 81 12.92 -5.80 18.85
N ARG A 82 12.10 -4.77 18.87
CA ARG A 82 11.14 -4.42 19.92
C ARG A 82 9.84 -3.90 19.28
N PRO A 83 8.68 -3.90 20.00
CA PRO A 83 7.40 -3.45 19.44
C PRO A 83 7.40 -2.03 18.86
N HIS A 84 8.12 -1.09 19.45
CA HIS A 84 8.19 0.28 18.96
C HIS A 84 8.81 0.40 17.54
N HIS A 85 9.64 -0.56 17.11
CA HIS A 85 10.19 -0.57 15.76
C HIS A 85 9.11 -0.82 14.70
N PHE A 86 8.10 -1.62 15.00
CA PHE A 86 6.95 -1.87 14.12
C PHE A 86 6.11 -0.61 13.97
N ARG A 87 5.85 0.07 15.08
CA ARG A 87 5.17 1.37 15.07
C ARG A 87 5.95 2.40 14.27
N ALA A 88 7.26 2.50 14.50
CA ALA A 88 8.12 3.41 13.78
C ALA A 88 8.10 3.15 12.25
N VAL A 89 8.13 1.88 11.83
CA VAL A 89 8.02 1.52 10.40
C VAL A 89 6.64 1.86 9.85
N SER A 90 5.56 1.58 10.59
CA SER A 90 4.19 1.90 10.17
C SER A 90 3.96 3.40 10.03
N GLU A 91 4.31 4.20 11.05
CA GLU A 91 4.07 5.65 11.07
C GLU A 91 4.95 6.43 10.07
N THR A 92 6.11 5.88 9.69
CA THR A 92 7.00 6.50 8.71
C THR A 92 6.88 5.93 7.30
N ASP A 93 5.93 5.02 7.08
CA ASP A 93 5.67 4.47 5.75
C ASP A 93 4.85 5.41 4.89
N GLY A 94 5.48 6.17 4.00
CA GLY A 94 4.83 7.15 3.14
C GLY A 94 3.75 6.60 2.19
N LYS A 95 3.62 5.26 2.09
CA LYS A 95 2.57 4.60 1.30
C LYS A 95 1.39 4.11 2.16
N GLY A 96 1.50 4.15 3.50
CA GLY A 96 0.48 3.66 4.41
C GLY A 96 0.20 2.15 4.29
N ARG A 97 1.26 1.35 4.07
CA ARG A 97 1.15 -0.11 3.84
C ARG A 97 0.85 -0.91 5.10
N TYR A 98 1.05 -0.33 6.26
CA TYR A 98 0.94 -1.01 7.55
C TYR A 98 0.12 -0.18 8.53
N GLU A 99 -0.66 -0.86 9.35
CA GLU A 99 -1.35 -0.29 10.49
C GLU A 99 -0.92 -1.02 11.76
N VAL A 100 -0.66 -0.25 12.84
CA VAL A 100 -0.36 -0.78 14.17
C VAL A 100 -1.42 -0.28 15.16
N ARG A 101 -2.11 -1.21 15.81
CA ARG A 101 -3.13 -0.92 16.82
C ARG A 101 -2.80 -1.71 18.10
N GLY A 102 -2.34 -1.02 19.15
CA GLY A 102 -1.86 -1.67 20.35
C GLY A 102 -0.64 -2.56 20.09
N ASN A 103 -0.78 -3.87 20.29
CA ASN A 103 0.24 -4.88 19.98
C ASN A 103 0.01 -5.60 18.64
N MET A 104 -1.03 -5.26 17.91
CA MET A 104 -1.35 -5.88 16.64
C MET A 104 -0.81 -5.05 15.48
N ILE A 105 -0.42 -5.73 14.41
CA ILE A 105 -0.01 -5.13 13.14
C ILE A 105 -0.69 -5.86 11.99
N ARG A 106 -1.08 -5.11 10.96
CA ARG A 106 -1.54 -5.67 9.67
C ARG A 106 -0.94 -4.93 8.47
N ALA A 107 -0.95 -5.55 7.32
CA ALA A 107 -0.89 -4.82 6.05
C ALA A 107 -2.28 -4.25 5.76
N THR A 108 -2.32 -3.09 5.13
CA THR A 108 -3.59 -2.42 4.78
C THR A 108 -4.07 -2.80 3.38
N TYR A 109 -3.17 -3.27 2.51
CA TYR A 109 -3.47 -3.72 1.14
C TYR A 109 -2.39 -4.66 0.58
N GLY A 110 -2.68 -5.26 -0.56
CA GLY A 110 -1.74 -6.08 -1.32
C GLY A 110 -1.70 -7.55 -0.89
N HIS A 111 -2.76 -8.05 -0.27
CA HIS A 111 -2.88 -9.43 0.16
C HIS A 111 -3.11 -10.38 -1.03
N THR A 112 -2.48 -11.56 -0.95
CA THR A 112 -2.82 -12.73 -1.77
C THR A 112 -3.63 -13.76 -0.98
N LEU A 113 -3.83 -13.50 0.30
CA LEU A 113 -4.66 -14.26 1.21
C LEU A 113 -6.07 -13.65 1.23
N GLU A 114 -7.07 -14.46 1.46
CA GLU A 114 -8.41 -13.97 1.71
C GLU A 114 -8.46 -13.27 3.06
N ILE A 115 -8.84 -12.00 3.05
CA ILE A 115 -9.07 -11.17 4.23
C ILE A 115 -10.37 -10.39 4.05
N GLU A 116 -11.02 -10.06 5.15
CA GLU A 116 -12.13 -9.12 5.19
C GLU A 116 -11.58 -7.73 5.58
N PRO A 117 -11.58 -6.74 4.68
CA PRO A 117 -11.05 -5.42 5.00
C PRO A 117 -11.90 -4.73 6.07
N ASP A 118 -11.29 -4.44 7.23
CA ASP A 118 -11.82 -3.56 8.28
C ASP A 118 -11.14 -2.20 8.15
N LEU A 119 -11.44 -1.50 7.06
CA LEU A 119 -10.84 -0.23 6.66
C LEU A 119 -11.91 0.84 6.45
N PRO A 120 -11.57 2.16 6.54
CA PRO A 120 -12.51 3.23 6.29
C PRO A 120 -13.16 3.14 4.90
N THR A 121 -14.46 3.43 4.84
CA THR A 121 -15.28 3.46 3.61
C THR A 121 -15.87 4.85 3.35
N ASP A 122 -15.47 5.82 4.13
CA ASP A 122 -15.87 7.21 3.99
C ASP A 122 -14.85 8.04 3.19
N ASN A 123 -15.26 9.21 2.74
CA ASN A 123 -14.43 10.15 1.98
C ASN A 123 -13.82 9.53 0.71
N ILE A 124 -14.56 8.69 0.01
CA ILE A 124 -14.14 8.12 -1.26
C ILE A 124 -14.15 9.21 -2.34
N PRO A 125 -13.05 9.41 -3.10
CA PRO A 125 -13.03 10.33 -4.23
C PRO A 125 -14.08 9.93 -5.28
N PRO A 126 -14.65 10.89 -6.03
CA PRO A 126 -15.67 10.59 -7.05
C PRO A 126 -15.14 9.78 -8.23
N SER A 127 -13.82 9.83 -8.47
CA SER A 127 -13.12 9.03 -9.47
C SER A 127 -11.87 8.42 -8.86
N LEU A 128 -11.61 7.16 -9.18
CA LEU A 128 -10.35 6.45 -8.92
C LEU A 128 -9.80 5.89 -10.21
N PHE A 129 -8.54 5.43 -10.21
CA PHE A 129 -7.81 5.09 -11.42
C PHE A 129 -7.20 3.69 -11.34
N TYR A 130 -7.30 2.94 -12.43
CA TYR A 130 -6.74 1.60 -12.56
C TYR A 130 -5.74 1.53 -13.72
N PRO A 131 -4.47 1.14 -13.49
CA PRO A 131 -3.51 0.94 -14.56
C PRO A 131 -3.60 -0.50 -15.11
N CYS A 132 -3.66 -0.65 -16.43
CA CYS A 132 -3.68 -1.96 -17.08
C CYS A 132 -2.67 -2.06 -18.23
N ASN A 133 -2.48 -3.28 -18.73
CA ASN A 133 -1.79 -3.50 -19.98
C ASN A 133 -2.60 -2.85 -21.12
N PRO A 134 -1.98 -2.08 -22.04
CA PRO A 134 -2.67 -1.54 -23.21
C PRO A 134 -3.48 -2.59 -24.00
N ASP A 135 -2.94 -3.80 -24.14
CA ASP A 135 -3.58 -4.89 -24.88
C ASP A 135 -4.81 -5.48 -24.18
N GLU A 136 -4.98 -5.22 -22.90
CA GLU A 136 -6.10 -5.72 -22.08
C GLU A 136 -7.21 -4.67 -21.92
N ALA A 137 -6.94 -3.40 -22.24
CA ALA A 137 -7.83 -2.28 -21.94
C ALA A 137 -9.23 -2.45 -22.54
N GLU A 138 -9.35 -2.84 -23.82
CA GLU A 138 -10.64 -3.07 -24.47
C GLU A 138 -11.44 -4.18 -23.79
N ASN A 139 -10.77 -5.28 -23.45
CA ASN A 139 -11.43 -6.38 -22.75
C ASN A 139 -11.94 -5.96 -21.36
N LEU A 140 -11.16 -5.18 -20.62
CA LEU A 140 -11.58 -4.71 -19.30
C LEU A 140 -12.77 -3.74 -19.37
N LEU A 141 -12.90 -2.96 -20.44
CA LEU A 141 -14.06 -2.11 -20.70
C LEU A 141 -15.33 -2.92 -21.00
N GLU A 142 -15.20 -4.16 -21.52
CA GLU A 142 -16.32 -5.03 -21.84
C GLU A 142 -16.73 -5.93 -20.69
N VAL A 143 -15.77 -6.50 -19.94
CA VAL A 143 -16.04 -7.54 -18.94
C VAL A 143 -15.89 -7.07 -17.50
N GLY A 144 -15.34 -5.86 -17.26
CA GLY A 144 -15.04 -5.35 -15.93
C GLY A 144 -13.66 -5.75 -15.42
N ILE A 145 -13.37 -5.35 -14.17
CA ILE A 145 -12.09 -5.61 -13.50
C ILE A 145 -12.33 -6.52 -12.31
N THR A 146 -11.63 -7.65 -12.29
CA THR A 146 -11.62 -8.58 -11.16
C THR A 146 -10.22 -8.74 -10.59
N PRO A 147 -10.06 -9.15 -9.32
CA PRO A 147 -8.76 -9.37 -8.73
C PRO A 147 -7.93 -10.40 -9.51
N SER A 148 -6.65 -10.08 -9.76
CA SER A 148 -5.70 -10.99 -10.39
C SER A 148 -4.50 -11.19 -9.48
N GLY A 149 -4.37 -12.38 -8.88
CA GLY A 149 -3.28 -12.74 -7.96
C GLY A 149 -3.29 -12.00 -6.61
N ARG A 150 -4.36 -11.28 -6.29
CA ARG A 150 -4.61 -10.59 -5.02
C ARG A 150 -6.05 -10.84 -4.58
N SER A 151 -6.37 -10.53 -3.32
CA SER A 151 -7.74 -10.66 -2.80
C SER A 151 -8.70 -9.59 -3.29
N HIS A 152 -8.20 -8.41 -3.65
CA HIS A 152 -9.01 -7.25 -4.06
C HIS A 152 -8.38 -6.53 -5.25
N VAL A 153 -9.20 -5.81 -6.02
CA VAL A 153 -8.76 -4.84 -7.02
C VAL A 153 -8.17 -3.62 -6.30
N HIS A 154 -7.06 -3.10 -6.80
CA HIS A 154 -6.38 -1.93 -6.25
C HIS A 154 -6.58 -0.74 -7.17
N LEU A 155 -7.23 0.29 -6.67
CA LEU A 155 -7.44 1.56 -7.36
C LEU A 155 -6.53 2.64 -6.77
N SER A 156 -6.16 3.62 -7.57
CA SER A 156 -5.31 4.74 -7.18
C SER A 156 -6.10 6.04 -7.10
N SER A 157 -5.73 6.92 -6.16
CA SER A 157 -6.42 8.20 -5.95
C SER A 157 -6.17 9.27 -7.02
N SER A 158 -5.20 9.06 -7.91
CA SER A 158 -4.86 10.02 -8.98
C SER A 158 -4.27 9.34 -10.19
N ILE A 159 -4.35 9.98 -11.34
CA ILE A 159 -3.70 9.59 -12.59
C ILE A 159 -2.22 9.33 -12.37
N ARG A 160 -1.53 10.22 -11.66
CA ARG A 160 -0.12 10.07 -11.35
C ARG A 160 0.18 8.81 -10.53
N SER A 161 -0.55 8.57 -9.47
CA SER A 161 -0.32 7.38 -8.62
C SER A 161 -0.65 6.08 -9.35
N ALA A 162 -1.68 6.07 -10.20
CA ALA A 162 -2.01 4.95 -11.07
C ALA A 162 -0.89 4.68 -12.10
N ALA A 163 -0.41 5.73 -12.73
CA ALA A 163 0.69 5.66 -13.69
C ALA A 163 1.97 5.11 -13.05
N GLU A 164 2.37 5.61 -11.87
CA GLU A 164 3.52 5.10 -11.12
C GLU A 164 3.33 3.63 -10.70
N ALA A 165 2.12 3.22 -10.32
CA ALA A 165 1.81 1.82 -9.99
C ALA A 165 1.87 0.91 -11.23
N GLY A 166 1.35 1.35 -12.37
CA GLY A 166 1.37 0.61 -13.63
C GLY A 166 2.77 0.43 -14.19
N ARG A 167 3.64 1.41 -14.03
CA ARG A 167 5.06 1.36 -14.47
C ARG A 167 5.89 0.25 -13.82
N VAL A 168 5.46 -0.28 -12.69
CA VAL A 168 6.11 -1.45 -12.08
C VAL A 168 5.97 -2.68 -12.96
N HIS A 169 4.91 -2.76 -13.79
CA HIS A 169 4.55 -3.93 -14.58
C HIS A 169 4.61 -3.70 -16.08
N TYR A 170 4.33 -2.46 -16.54
CA TYR A 170 4.18 -2.09 -17.96
C TYR A 170 5.04 -0.88 -18.30
N LYS A 171 5.65 -0.87 -19.48
CA LYS A 171 6.42 0.29 -19.98
C LYS A 171 5.54 1.53 -20.10
N LEU A 172 4.38 1.38 -20.73
CA LEU A 172 3.38 2.42 -20.95
C LEU A 172 2.01 1.84 -20.53
N PRO A 173 1.60 1.95 -19.28
CA PRO A 173 0.30 1.47 -18.85
C PRO A 173 -0.81 2.32 -19.44
N THR A 174 -1.90 1.69 -19.88
CA THR A 174 -3.17 2.38 -20.12
C THR A 174 -3.84 2.64 -18.77
N LEU A 175 -4.50 3.79 -18.65
CA LEU A 175 -5.23 4.14 -17.44
C LEU A 175 -6.73 4.12 -17.70
N LEU A 176 -7.44 3.46 -16.81
CA LEU A 176 -8.90 3.45 -16.76
C LEU A 176 -9.34 4.32 -15.58
N GLU A 177 -10.36 5.14 -15.78
CA GLU A 177 -11.05 5.91 -14.77
C GLU A 177 -12.27 5.13 -14.30
N ILE A 178 -12.46 5.07 -12.99
CA ILE A 178 -13.55 4.35 -12.34
C ILE A 178 -14.48 5.39 -11.69
N ASP A 179 -15.75 5.39 -12.08
CA ASP A 179 -16.80 6.24 -11.49
C ASP A 179 -17.20 5.71 -10.11
N THR A 180 -16.40 6.04 -9.12
CA THR A 180 -16.62 5.61 -7.75
C THR A 180 -17.77 6.35 -7.06
N ALA A 181 -18.14 7.53 -7.55
CA ALA A 181 -19.33 8.23 -7.07
C ALA A 181 -20.58 7.42 -7.39
N ARG A 182 -20.68 6.89 -8.62
CA ARG A 182 -21.79 6.02 -9.02
C ARG A 182 -21.75 4.66 -8.31
N MET A 183 -20.56 4.02 -8.20
CA MET A 183 -20.42 2.77 -7.44
C MET A 183 -20.96 2.89 -6.01
N VAL A 184 -20.57 3.94 -5.29
CA VAL A 184 -21.05 4.19 -3.92
C VAL A 184 -22.55 4.45 -3.89
N ALA A 185 -23.11 5.20 -4.86
CA ALA A 185 -24.54 5.45 -4.97
C ALA A 185 -25.35 4.17 -5.23
N ASP A 186 -24.78 3.22 -5.96
CA ASP A 186 -25.38 1.91 -6.26
C ASP A 186 -25.18 0.88 -5.12
N GLY A 187 -24.43 1.26 -4.06
CA GLY A 187 -24.25 0.46 -2.84
C GLY A 187 -22.97 -0.37 -2.78
N GLU A 188 -22.06 -0.17 -3.74
CA GLU A 188 -20.76 -0.85 -3.75
C GLU A 188 -19.86 -0.36 -2.62
N THR A 189 -19.09 -1.27 -2.03
CA THR A 189 -18.16 -0.94 -0.94
C THR A 189 -16.77 -0.67 -1.47
N ILE A 190 -16.22 0.49 -1.12
CA ILE A 190 -14.86 0.90 -1.45
C ILE A 190 -14.12 1.20 -0.16
N TRP A 191 -12.96 0.56 0.04
CA TRP A 191 -12.13 0.74 1.23
C TRP A 191 -10.94 1.64 0.94
N HIS A 192 -10.70 2.62 1.81
CA HIS A 192 -9.48 3.44 1.80
C HIS A 192 -8.36 2.69 2.53
N ALA A 193 -7.41 2.14 1.79
CA ALA A 193 -6.41 1.20 2.32
C ALA A 193 -5.03 1.80 2.56
N GLY A 194 -4.59 2.71 1.72
CA GLY A 194 -3.28 3.37 1.85
C GLY A 194 -3.36 4.83 1.46
N VAL A 195 -2.26 5.57 1.52
CA VAL A 195 -2.25 7.01 1.23
C VAL A 195 -2.88 7.34 -0.14
N THR A 196 -2.63 6.48 -1.13
CA THR A 196 -3.17 6.65 -2.49
C THR A 196 -3.90 5.41 -3.00
N VAL A 197 -4.16 4.43 -2.14
CA VAL A 197 -4.68 3.12 -2.54
C VAL A 197 -6.06 2.88 -1.96
N TYR A 198 -6.98 2.46 -2.81
CA TYR A 198 -8.33 2.02 -2.49
C TYR A 198 -8.54 0.58 -2.95
N LEU A 199 -9.41 -0.14 -2.25
CA LEU A 199 -9.73 -1.53 -2.56
C LEU A 199 -11.21 -1.66 -2.92
N VAL A 200 -11.49 -2.55 -3.86
CA VAL A 200 -12.86 -2.99 -4.19
C VAL A 200 -12.84 -4.49 -4.49
N GLU A 201 -13.95 -5.16 -4.36
CA GLU A 201 -14.04 -6.59 -4.72
C GLU A 201 -13.91 -6.78 -6.23
N SER A 202 -14.63 -5.98 -7.01
CA SER A 202 -14.60 -5.95 -8.49
C SER A 202 -15.06 -4.59 -8.99
N VAL A 203 -14.94 -4.35 -10.29
CA VAL A 203 -15.52 -3.16 -10.95
C VAL A 203 -16.27 -3.63 -12.18
N ASP A 204 -17.57 -3.39 -12.23
CA ASP A 204 -18.38 -3.71 -13.40
C ASP A 204 -18.10 -2.75 -14.57
N PRO A 205 -18.28 -3.20 -15.83
CA PRO A 205 -17.94 -2.40 -17.02
C PRO A 205 -18.60 -1.03 -17.08
N GLU A 206 -19.80 -0.92 -16.54
CA GLU A 206 -20.59 0.32 -16.56
C GLU A 206 -20.01 1.47 -15.72
N TYR A 207 -19.03 1.19 -14.83
CA TYR A 207 -18.32 2.18 -14.03
C TYR A 207 -16.97 2.55 -14.62
N ILE A 208 -16.57 1.96 -15.77
CA ILE A 208 -15.22 2.08 -16.32
C ILE A 208 -15.23 2.96 -17.56
N ALA A 209 -14.30 3.90 -17.63
CA ALA A 209 -13.99 4.68 -18.83
C ALA A 209 -12.49 4.70 -19.10
N GLN A 210 -12.09 4.69 -20.35
CA GLN A 210 -10.68 4.87 -20.70
C GLN A 210 -10.32 6.36 -20.68
N ILE A 211 -9.21 6.69 -20.00
CA ILE A 211 -8.67 8.06 -20.02
C ILE A 211 -8.09 8.33 -21.41
N SER A 212 -8.45 9.48 -22.01
CA SER A 212 -7.88 9.93 -23.28
C SER A 212 -6.36 10.09 -23.13
N ASN A 213 -5.64 9.68 -24.18
CA ASN A 213 -4.19 9.91 -24.27
C ASN A 213 -3.82 11.40 -24.28
N ASP A 214 -4.75 12.29 -24.67
CA ASP A 214 -4.60 13.75 -24.68
C ASP A 214 -4.94 14.38 -23.32
N ASN A 215 -5.22 13.59 -22.27
CA ASN A 215 -5.44 14.11 -20.92
C ASN A 215 -4.14 14.75 -20.40
N PRO A 216 -4.16 16.06 -20.01
CA PRO A 216 -2.93 16.77 -19.65
C PRO A 216 -2.16 16.16 -18.47
N GLU A 217 -2.87 15.61 -17.48
CA GLU A 217 -2.23 14.95 -16.34
C GLU A 217 -1.58 13.63 -16.76
N TYR A 218 -2.21 12.91 -17.67
CA TYR A 218 -1.66 11.67 -18.21
C TYR A 218 -0.47 11.93 -19.12
N GLU A 219 -0.51 12.97 -19.96
CA GLU A 219 0.64 13.41 -20.77
C GLU A 219 1.85 13.77 -19.90
N VAL A 220 1.65 14.53 -18.82
CA VAL A 220 2.72 14.88 -17.87
C VAL A 220 3.29 13.63 -17.19
N ALA A 221 2.45 12.67 -16.85
CA ALA A 221 2.92 11.40 -16.28
C ALA A 221 3.75 10.60 -17.30
N ARG A 222 3.31 10.53 -18.56
CA ARG A 222 3.99 9.83 -19.67
C ARG A 222 5.32 10.48 -20.06
N ALA A 223 5.38 11.80 -20.15
CA ALA A 223 6.59 12.53 -20.55
C ALA A 223 7.78 12.19 -19.64
N ARG A 224 7.56 12.04 -18.35
CA ARG A 224 8.61 11.63 -17.39
C ARG A 224 9.18 10.24 -17.66
N TRP A 225 8.45 9.36 -18.34
CA TRP A 225 8.89 8.00 -18.62
C TRP A 225 9.78 7.89 -19.84
N VAL A 226 9.63 8.84 -20.79
CA VAL A 226 10.44 8.91 -22.00
C VAL A 226 11.83 9.47 -21.67
N ASP A 227 11.90 10.45 -20.76
CA ASP A 227 13.18 11.07 -20.34
C ASP A 227 14.07 10.13 -19.50
N GLU A 228 13.51 9.06 -18.91
CA GLU A 228 14.28 8.07 -18.14
C GLU A 228 14.91 6.97 -19.03
N GLU A 229 14.63 6.94 -20.32
CA GLU A 229 15.16 5.95 -21.27
C GLU A 229 16.28 6.50 -22.19
N GLU A 230 16.63 7.79 -22.12
CA GLU A 230 17.81 8.41 -22.77
C GLU A 230 19.01 8.49 -21.78
#